data_455d59af6f03b86d994508a7862f313b
#
_entry.id   455d59af6f03b86d994508a7862f313b
#
_cell.length_a   1.000
_cell.length_b   1.000
_cell.length_c   1.000
_cell.angle_alpha   90.00
_cell.angle_beta   90.00
_cell.angle_gamma   90.00
#
_symmetry.space_group_name_H-M   'P 1'
#
loop_
_entity.id
_entity.type
_entity.pdbx_description
1 polymer ?
#
loop_
_entity_poly.entity_id
_entity_poly.type
_entity_poly.pdbx_seq_one_letter_code
_entity_poly.pdbx_strand_id
1 'polypeptide(L)'
;MLFGGVKMELSLYKMHGSKNTFYLLDIDSLDKIPYIELTKWLCQRDNNDGADGLLIVLPSDKAQAKMRVINADGSEASMCGNGLRCVARYVCERDELDEANIETLKVTLHVSKEIDMLPNIPTYSVEIAPVSFDLQSLPMLYNNQTKIQNEIIQQFSDSILFTAISVPNPHLIGIVDKYYIEHSSHQHSLANNLNNNSSYTPDGVNLSYVYPLSDNEIFVRTFERGVGFTNACGTAMTASALVAYKNNYVKSSLITVYNPGGFVKCKVEMCNDLYNLRLIGNATYVQQLVVLVDQQNFSISYCKNSEEVITYDESTNPFINKIKKCISY
;
A
#
# COMPACT_ATOMS: atom_id res chain seq x y z
N MET A 1 -12.75 37.49 30.41
CA MET A 1 -12.39 37.66 29.00
C MET A 1 -12.45 36.26 28.36
N LEU A 2 -13.49 36.00 27.59
CA LEU A 2 -13.66 34.79 26.84
C LEU A 2 -12.70 34.90 25.63
N PHE A 3 -11.57 34.16 25.66
CA PHE A 3 -10.78 33.92 24.46
C PHE A 3 -11.61 33.02 23.58
N GLY A 4 -12.31 33.60 22.61
CA GLY A 4 -12.91 32.84 21.54
C GLY A 4 -11.82 32.19 20.73
N GLY A 5 -11.59 30.90 20.96
CA GLY A 5 -10.69 30.10 20.11
C GLY A 5 -11.17 30.17 18.68
N VAL A 6 -10.27 30.38 17.73
CA VAL A 6 -10.60 30.36 16.30
C VAL A 6 -10.99 28.91 15.96
N LYS A 7 -12.28 28.69 15.72
CA LYS A 7 -12.76 27.43 15.17
C LYS A 7 -12.32 27.35 13.72
N MET A 8 -11.59 26.29 13.39
CA MET A 8 -11.16 26.01 12.03
C MET A 8 -12.04 24.93 11.43
N GLU A 9 -12.46 25.12 10.20
CA GLU A 9 -13.18 24.11 9.42
C GLU A 9 -12.21 23.44 8.44
N LEU A 10 -12.15 22.11 8.48
CA LEU A 10 -11.32 21.31 7.57
C LEU A 10 -12.24 20.44 6.71
N SER A 11 -12.13 20.60 5.39
CA SER A 11 -12.80 19.72 4.43
C SER A 11 -11.91 18.52 4.14
N LEU A 12 -12.45 17.33 4.30
CA LEU A 12 -11.73 16.07 4.08
C LEU A 12 -12.53 15.15 3.16
N TYR A 13 -11.80 14.27 2.49
CA TYR A 13 -12.37 13.09 1.83
C TYR A 13 -11.94 11.84 2.59
N LYS A 14 -12.85 10.86 2.69
CA LYS A 14 -12.49 9.49 3.06
C LYS A 14 -12.40 8.68 1.79
N MET A 15 -11.29 8.00 1.56
CA MET A 15 -11.00 7.26 0.35
C MET A 15 -10.39 5.90 0.67
N HIS A 16 -10.42 4.96 -0.29
CA HIS A 16 -9.64 3.74 -0.15
C HIS A 16 -8.97 3.30 -1.46
N GLY A 17 -7.79 2.68 -1.31
CA GLY A 17 -7.15 1.87 -2.33
C GLY A 17 -7.12 0.41 -1.87
N SER A 18 -7.83 -0.49 -2.55
CA SER A 18 -7.91 -1.93 -2.19
C SER A 18 -8.35 -2.16 -0.74
N LYS A 19 -9.38 -1.44 -0.27
CA LYS A 19 -9.92 -1.45 1.10
C LYS A 19 -8.97 -0.95 2.21
N ASN A 20 -7.80 -0.48 1.87
CA ASN A 20 -6.94 0.28 2.78
C ASN A 20 -7.43 1.73 2.77
N THR A 21 -8.02 2.18 3.88
CA THR A 21 -8.85 3.38 3.98
C THR A 21 -8.08 4.54 4.59
N PHE A 22 -8.23 5.73 4.00
CA PHE A 22 -7.57 6.95 4.45
C PHE A 22 -8.55 8.13 4.47
N TYR A 23 -8.32 9.05 5.40
CA TYR A 23 -8.78 10.42 5.22
C TYR A 23 -7.75 11.18 4.36
N LEU A 24 -8.22 12.10 3.52
CA LEU A 24 -7.39 12.98 2.70
C LEU A 24 -7.72 14.43 3.04
N LEU A 25 -6.68 15.19 3.37
CA LEU A 25 -6.74 16.61 3.72
C LEU A 25 -5.81 17.39 2.77
N ASP A 26 -6.35 18.33 2.02
CA ASP A 26 -5.58 19.26 1.16
C ASP A 26 -5.49 20.62 1.85
N ILE A 27 -4.28 21.12 2.09
CA ILE A 27 -3.99 22.35 2.84
C ILE A 27 -2.68 23.00 2.38
N ASP A 28 -2.60 24.31 2.54
CA ASP A 28 -1.41 25.10 2.19
C ASP A 28 -0.26 24.95 3.20
N SER A 29 -0.58 24.77 4.50
CA SER A 29 0.41 24.69 5.58
C SER A 29 -0.10 23.87 6.76
N LEU A 30 0.82 23.19 7.46
CA LEU A 30 0.56 22.41 8.68
C LEU A 30 0.66 23.23 9.97
N ASP A 31 1.13 24.49 9.91
CA ASP A 31 1.58 25.23 11.10
C ASP A 31 0.49 25.45 12.17
N LYS A 32 -0.79 25.37 11.79
CA LYS A 32 -1.89 25.64 12.72
C LYS A 32 -2.80 24.43 12.96
N ILE A 33 -2.45 23.27 12.38
CA ILE A 33 -3.30 22.08 12.45
C ILE A 33 -2.64 21.04 13.34
N PRO A 34 -3.27 20.58 14.41
CA PRO A 34 -2.78 19.47 15.23
C PRO A 34 -3.02 18.14 14.49
N TYR A 35 -2.32 17.95 13.35
CA TYR A 35 -2.60 16.87 12.40
C TYR A 35 -2.33 15.46 12.97
N ILE A 36 -1.43 15.31 13.95
CA ILE A 36 -1.19 14.03 14.63
C ILE A 36 -2.39 13.65 15.50
N GLU A 37 -2.86 14.58 16.33
CA GLU A 37 -4.02 14.39 17.20
C GLU A 37 -5.30 14.22 16.36
N LEU A 38 -5.44 15.01 15.29
CA LEU A 38 -6.54 14.88 14.33
C LEU A 38 -6.53 13.49 13.68
N THR A 39 -5.36 13.00 13.25
CA THR A 39 -5.23 11.66 12.66
C THR A 39 -5.67 10.58 13.65
N LYS A 40 -5.15 10.62 14.87
CA LYS A 40 -5.51 9.64 15.91
C LYS A 40 -7.01 9.65 16.20
N TRP A 41 -7.62 10.83 16.23
CA TRP A 41 -9.07 10.96 16.46
C TRP A 41 -9.88 10.43 15.26
N LEU A 42 -9.54 10.81 14.03
CA LEU A 42 -10.22 10.37 12.81
C LEU A 42 -10.13 8.84 12.62
N CYS A 43 -9.00 8.25 12.99
CA CYS A 43 -8.74 6.83 12.76
C CYS A 43 -9.36 5.91 13.83
N GLN A 44 -9.91 6.44 14.92
CA GLN A 44 -10.64 5.63 15.90
C GLN A 44 -11.88 5.03 15.27
N ARG A 45 -12.09 3.73 15.46
CA ARG A 45 -13.22 3.01 14.87
C ARG A 45 -14.58 3.50 15.34
N ASP A 46 -14.64 4.03 16.54
CA ASP A 46 -15.86 4.64 17.12
C ASP A 46 -16.19 6.00 16.52
N ASN A 47 -15.22 6.62 15.82
CA ASN A 47 -15.39 7.88 15.13
C ASN A 47 -15.56 7.62 13.63
N ASN A 48 -16.81 7.59 13.15
CA ASN A 48 -17.12 7.46 11.72
C ASN A 48 -16.39 6.28 11.02
N ASP A 49 -16.44 5.08 11.64
CA ASP A 49 -15.81 3.83 11.21
C ASP A 49 -14.26 3.86 11.08
N GLY A 50 -13.64 4.96 11.54
CA GLY A 50 -12.18 5.10 11.52
C GLY A 50 -11.55 5.03 10.12
N ALA A 51 -10.22 4.94 10.10
CA ALA A 51 -9.41 4.71 8.91
C ALA A 51 -8.02 4.16 9.30
N ASP A 52 -7.21 3.81 8.31
CA ASP A 52 -5.84 3.32 8.52
C ASP A 52 -4.82 4.47 8.62
N GLY A 53 -5.21 5.69 8.23
CA GLY A 53 -4.36 6.87 8.33
C GLY A 53 -4.96 8.13 7.70
N LEU A 54 -4.15 9.21 7.73
CA LEU A 54 -4.42 10.49 7.10
C LEU A 54 -3.39 10.75 6.00
N LEU A 55 -3.86 11.06 4.80
CA LEU A 55 -3.07 11.57 3.68
C LEU A 55 -3.17 13.08 3.69
N ILE A 56 -2.04 13.77 3.77
CA ILE A 56 -2.00 15.23 3.71
C ILE A 56 -1.39 15.64 2.38
N VAL A 57 -2.14 16.40 1.60
CA VAL A 57 -1.71 17.01 0.35
C VAL A 57 -1.28 18.44 0.63
N LEU A 58 -0.07 18.76 0.21
CA LEU A 58 0.58 20.07 0.43
C LEU A 58 1.09 20.61 -0.90
N PRO A 59 1.32 21.93 -1.03
CA PRO A 59 2.10 22.50 -2.14
C PRO A 59 3.50 21.90 -2.22
N SER A 60 4.03 21.81 -3.43
CA SER A 60 5.40 21.37 -3.71
C SER A 60 6.08 22.30 -4.73
N ASP A 61 7.35 22.61 -4.50
CA ASP A 61 8.18 23.33 -5.46
C ASP A 61 8.75 22.41 -6.57
N LYS A 62 8.56 21.08 -6.46
CA LYS A 62 9.18 20.07 -7.32
C LYS A 62 8.18 19.22 -8.10
N ALA A 63 6.93 19.25 -7.71
CA ALA A 63 5.90 18.35 -8.21
C ALA A 63 4.52 19.05 -8.17
N GLN A 64 3.49 18.41 -8.72
CA GLN A 64 2.13 18.94 -8.67
C GLN A 64 1.60 19.02 -7.23
N ALA A 65 2.04 18.11 -6.37
CA ALA A 65 1.74 18.14 -4.96
C ALA A 65 2.79 17.36 -4.14
N LYS A 66 2.78 17.60 -2.82
CA LYS A 66 3.53 16.81 -1.84
C LYS A 66 2.55 16.01 -0.99
N MET A 67 2.84 14.73 -0.81
CA MET A 67 2.07 13.84 0.05
C MET A 67 2.82 13.53 1.34
N ARG A 68 2.11 13.63 2.48
CA ARG A 68 2.52 13.02 3.74
C ARG A 68 1.52 11.95 4.15
N VAL A 69 2.00 10.89 4.77
CA VAL A 69 1.18 9.76 5.23
C VAL A 69 1.36 9.62 6.73
N ILE A 70 0.30 9.88 7.47
CA ILE A 70 0.27 9.72 8.92
C ILE A 70 -0.57 8.48 9.24
N ASN A 71 0.04 7.49 9.88
CA ASN A 71 -0.64 6.27 10.30
C ASN A 71 -1.62 6.52 11.44
N ALA A 72 -2.54 5.61 11.70
CA ALA A 72 -3.55 5.71 12.75
C ALA A 72 -2.95 5.92 14.16
N ASP A 73 -1.72 5.45 14.42
CA ASP A 73 -1.00 5.65 15.68
C ASP A 73 -0.30 7.02 15.77
N GLY A 74 -0.33 7.83 14.70
CA GLY A 74 0.32 9.13 14.59
C GLY A 74 1.77 9.08 14.09
N SER A 75 2.32 7.92 13.80
CA SER A 75 3.62 7.78 13.16
C SER A 75 3.55 8.17 11.68
N GLU A 76 4.66 8.64 11.11
CA GLU A 76 4.73 9.02 9.70
C GLU A 76 5.38 7.91 8.86
N ALA A 77 4.69 7.48 7.81
CA ALA A 77 5.22 6.56 6.83
C ALA A 77 5.89 7.31 5.67
N SER A 78 7.02 6.78 5.19
CA SER A 78 7.75 7.40 4.07
C SER A 78 7.00 7.30 2.73
N MET A 79 6.14 6.30 2.57
CA MET A 79 5.31 6.08 1.38
C MET A 79 4.23 5.02 1.67
N CYS A 80 3.09 5.14 0.99
CA CYS A 80 2.04 4.11 0.96
C CYS A 80 1.46 4.05 -0.45
N GLY A 81 1.65 2.94 -1.17
CA GLY A 81 1.19 2.78 -2.55
C GLY A 81 -0.34 2.86 -2.71
N ASN A 82 -1.10 2.38 -1.72
CA ASN A 82 -2.57 2.48 -1.71
C ASN A 82 -3.01 3.94 -1.48
N GLY A 83 -2.39 4.63 -0.51
CA GLY A 83 -2.64 6.05 -0.26
C GLY A 83 -2.21 6.93 -1.42
N LEU A 84 -1.08 6.62 -2.08
CA LEU A 84 -0.60 7.38 -3.23
C LEU A 84 -1.59 7.32 -4.41
N ARG A 85 -2.31 6.19 -4.63
CA ARG A 85 -3.38 6.14 -5.64
C ARG A 85 -4.54 7.07 -5.28
N CYS A 86 -4.91 7.17 -4.01
CA CYS A 86 -5.95 8.12 -3.57
C CYS A 86 -5.51 9.57 -3.82
N VAL A 87 -4.26 9.92 -3.48
CA VAL A 87 -3.69 11.25 -3.77
C VAL A 87 -3.58 11.50 -5.27
N ALA A 88 -3.16 10.49 -6.05
CA ALA A 88 -3.10 10.58 -7.52
C ALA A 88 -4.44 10.97 -8.12
N ARG A 89 -5.53 10.29 -7.73
CA ARG A 89 -6.88 10.63 -8.17
C ARG A 89 -7.25 12.05 -7.77
N TYR A 90 -7.09 12.38 -6.51
CA TYR A 90 -7.46 13.69 -5.98
C TYR A 90 -6.74 14.83 -6.71
N VAL A 91 -5.42 14.72 -6.89
CA VAL A 91 -4.60 15.75 -7.55
C VAL A 91 -4.94 15.83 -9.05
N CYS A 92 -5.06 14.69 -9.74
CA CYS A 92 -5.43 14.69 -11.15
C CYS A 92 -6.82 15.30 -11.40
N GLU A 93 -7.81 15.01 -10.54
CA GLU A 93 -9.15 15.60 -10.65
C GLU A 93 -9.15 17.09 -10.29
N ARG A 94 -8.41 17.50 -9.23
CA ARG A 94 -8.30 18.91 -8.80
C ARG A 94 -7.67 19.80 -9.89
N ASP A 95 -6.62 19.29 -10.53
CA ASP A 95 -5.79 20.06 -11.47
C ASP A 95 -6.14 19.77 -12.95
N GLU A 96 -7.19 18.95 -13.20
CA GLU A 96 -7.66 18.52 -14.53
C GLU A 96 -6.55 17.86 -15.38
N LEU A 97 -5.78 16.94 -14.75
CA LEU A 97 -4.65 16.22 -15.34
C LEU A 97 -4.93 14.73 -15.47
N ASP A 98 -4.33 14.06 -16.46
CA ASP A 98 -4.33 12.60 -16.56
C ASP A 98 -3.10 11.96 -15.89
N GLU A 99 -2.05 12.74 -15.64
CA GLU A 99 -0.83 12.30 -14.97
C GLU A 99 -0.23 13.42 -14.12
N ALA A 100 0.50 13.06 -13.08
CA ALA A 100 1.15 14.01 -12.19
C ALA A 100 2.42 13.41 -11.58
N ASN A 101 3.25 14.26 -10.99
CA ASN A 101 4.33 13.87 -10.10
C ASN A 101 3.95 14.25 -8.67
N ILE A 102 4.13 13.33 -7.73
CA ILE A 102 3.83 13.53 -6.31
C ILE A 102 5.13 13.42 -5.51
N GLU A 103 5.51 14.49 -4.84
CA GLU A 103 6.62 14.48 -3.88
C GLU A 103 6.19 13.68 -2.64
N THR A 104 6.99 12.67 -2.26
CA THR A 104 6.85 11.94 -0.99
C THR A 104 7.99 12.33 -0.04
N LEU A 105 8.04 11.72 1.13
CA LEU A 105 9.09 12.04 2.11
C LEU A 105 10.52 11.80 1.57
N LYS A 106 10.70 10.83 0.65
CA LYS A 106 12.02 10.41 0.18
C LYS A 106 12.26 10.64 -1.31
N VAL A 107 11.22 10.51 -2.13
CA VAL A 107 11.31 10.53 -3.60
C VAL A 107 10.10 11.21 -4.21
N THR A 108 10.24 11.68 -5.45
CA THR A 108 9.11 12.10 -6.28
C THR A 108 8.71 10.93 -7.16
N LEU A 109 7.42 10.59 -7.19
CA LEU A 109 6.88 9.44 -7.89
C LEU A 109 5.88 9.89 -8.95
N HIS A 110 5.95 9.27 -10.11
CA HIS A 110 5.00 9.49 -11.19
C HIS A 110 3.71 8.71 -10.94
N VAL A 111 2.58 9.37 -11.18
CA VAL A 111 1.23 8.79 -11.04
C VAL A 111 0.41 9.12 -12.30
N SER A 112 -0.51 8.24 -12.69
CA SER A 112 -1.38 8.48 -13.84
C SER A 112 -2.74 7.83 -13.68
N LYS A 113 -3.74 8.43 -14.32
CA LYS A 113 -5.04 7.82 -14.54
C LYS A 113 -4.89 6.69 -15.55
N GLU A 114 -5.60 5.61 -15.31
CA GLU A 114 -5.59 4.41 -16.16
C GLU A 114 -7.00 4.11 -16.69
N ILE A 115 -7.07 3.22 -17.67
CA ILE A 115 -8.36 2.64 -18.08
C ILE A 115 -8.91 1.85 -16.88
N ASP A 116 -10.18 2.05 -16.57
CA ASP A 116 -10.82 1.40 -15.45
C ASP A 116 -10.66 -0.13 -15.50
N MET A 117 -10.11 -0.69 -14.43
CA MET A 117 -9.95 -2.16 -14.31
C MET A 117 -11.30 -2.87 -14.20
N LEU A 118 -12.29 -2.20 -13.66
CA LEU A 118 -13.68 -2.63 -13.51
C LEU A 118 -14.60 -1.48 -13.94
N PRO A 119 -15.79 -1.77 -14.48
CA PRO A 119 -16.72 -0.74 -14.93
C PRO A 119 -17.03 0.28 -13.81
N ASN A 120 -16.89 1.56 -14.14
CA ASN A 120 -17.16 2.69 -13.25
C ASN A 120 -16.30 2.71 -11.96
N ILE A 121 -15.13 2.07 -11.97
CA ILE A 121 -14.18 2.12 -10.86
C ILE A 121 -12.93 2.90 -11.30
N PRO A 122 -12.83 4.19 -10.96
CA PRO A 122 -11.68 5.00 -11.32
C PRO A 122 -10.36 4.35 -10.89
N THR A 123 -9.50 4.14 -11.86
CA THR A 123 -8.26 3.38 -11.72
C THR A 123 -7.06 4.28 -11.93
N TYR A 124 -6.08 4.17 -11.04
CA TYR A 124 -4.83 4.93 -11.08
C TYR A 124 -3.64 4.02 -10.96
N SER A 125 -2.56 4.37 -11.64
CA SER A 125 -1.25 3.76 -11.48
C SER A 125 -0.30 4.68 -10.73
N VAL A 126 0.53 4.08 -9.90
CA VAL A 126 1.59 4.79 -9.17
C VAL A 126 2.91 4.05 -9.33
N GLU A 127 3.97 4.81 -9.54
CA GLU A 127 5.32 4.28 -9.58
C GLU A 127 5.74 3.77 -8.20
N ILE A 128 6.44 2.63 -8.18
CA ILE A 128 7.06 2.05 -6.98
C ILE A 128 8.57 1.99 -7.20
N ALA A 129 9.27 2.89 -6.56
CA ALA A 129 10.72 3.06 -6.70
C ALA A 129 11.35 3.57 -5.38
N PRO A 130 12.67 3.40 -5.18
CA PRO A 130 13.60 2.60 -5.98
C PRO A 130 13.45 1.10 -5.78
N VAL A 131 13.97 0.30 -6.72
CA VAL A 131 14.01 -1.16 -6.66
C VAL A 131 15.46 -1.62 -6.52
N SER A 132 15.72 -2.51 -5.55
CA SER A 132 17.06 -3.08 -5.36
C SER A 132 16.99 -4.52 -4.87
N PHE A 133 17.87 -5.37 -5.39
CA PHE A 133 18.09 -6.73 -4.90
C PHE A 133 19.33 -6.83 -3.98
N ASP A 134 20.02 -5.72 -3.74
CA ASP A 134 21.19 -5.69 -2.87
C ASP A 134 20.75 -5.78 -1.40
N LEU A 135 21.29 -6.78 -0.67
CA LEU A 135 20.96 -7.01 0.73
C LEU A 135 21.29 -5.83 1.63
N GLN A 136 22.25 -4.96 1.26
CA GLN A 136 22.55 -3.74 2.01
C GLN A 136 21.39 -2.75 1.98
N SER A 137 20.59 -2.74 0.90
CA SER A 137 19.41 -1.88 0.79
C SER A 137 18.21 -2.38 1.60
N LEU A 138 18.28 -3.63 2.11
CA LEU A 138 17.22 -4.28 2.90
C LEU A 138 17.57 -4.40 4.40
N PRO A 139 18.71 -3.93 4.87
CA PRO A 139 19.49 -4.39 6.02
C PRO A 139 19.31 -5.90 6.35
N MET A 140 19.62 -6.76 5.35
CA MET A 140 19.54 -8.22 5.50
C MET A 140 20.93 -8.85 5.41
N LEU A 141 21.21 -9.81 6.30
CA LEU A 141 22.50 -10.49 6.41
C LEU A 141 22.31 -12.00 6.15
N TYR A 142 23.01 -12.54 5.16
CA TYR A 142 23.00 -13.97 4.89
C TYR A 142 24.31 -14.45 4.24
N ASN A 143 25.08 -15.28 4.94
CA ASN A 143 26.28 -15.98 4.45
C ASN A 143 27.27 -15.09 3.65
N ASN A 144 27.43 -13.82 4.01
CA ASN A 144 28.22 -12.82 3.28
C ASN A 144 27.80 -12.64 1.79
N GLN A 145 26.60 -13.03 1.43
CA GLN A 145 26.05 -12.78 0.11
C GLN A 145 25.61 -11.31 -0.03
N THR A 146 25.64 -10.83 -1.27
CA THR A 146 25.12 -9.48 -1.59
C THR A 146 23.67 -9.53 -2.08
N LYS A 147 23.16 -10.70 -2.48
CA LYS A 147 21.81 -10.93 -3.01
C LYS A 147 21.32 -12.31 -2.60
N ILE A 148 20.00 -12.44 -2.44
CA ILE A 148 19.26 -13.69 -2.34
C ILE A 148 18.23 -13.68 -3.48
N GLN A 149 18.36 -14.58 -4.44
CA GLN A 149 17.49 -14.64 -5.61
C GLN A 149 17.14 -16.08 -5.95
N ASN A 150 15.85 -16.45 -5.69
CA ASN A 150 15.29 -17.76 -6.01
C ASN A 150 16.12 -18.92 -5.39
N GLU A 151 16.44 -18.82 -4.12
CA GLU A 151 17.30 -19.73 -3.37
C GLU A 151 16.57 -20.38 -2.21
N ILE A 152 16.90 -21.66 -1.91
CA ILE A 152 16.49 -22.28 -0.65
C ILE A 152 17.39 -21.78 0.47
N ILE A 153 16.76 -21.25 1.53
CA ILE A 153 17.42 -20.89 2.78
C ILE A 153 17.00 -21.93 3.82
N GLN A 154 17.84 -22.92 4.07
CA GLN A 154 17.50 -24.06 4.94
C GLN A 154 17.03 -23.65 6.33
N GLN A 155 17.56 -22.55 6.87
CA GLN A 155 17.13 -21.99 8.16
C GLN A 155 15.68 -21.46 8.13
N PHE A 156 15.11 -21.19 6.96
CA PHE A 156 13.76 -20.68 6.76
C PHE A 156 12.80 -21.77 6.28
N SER A 157 13.26 -22.60 5.33
CA SER A 157 12.51 -23.74 4.78
C SER A 157 13.40 -24.62 3.91
N ASP A 158 13.13 -25.92 3.89
CA ASP A 158 13.81 -26.89 3.04
C ASP A 158 13.30 -26.92 1.59
N SER A 159 12.16 -26.26 1.31
CA SER A 159 11.46 -26.37 0.02
C SER A 159 11.05 -25.05 -0.62
N ILE A 160 11.04 -23.95 0.12
CA ILE A 160 10.59 -22.64 -0.38
C ILE A 160 11.78 -21.91 -0.98
N LEU A 161 11.60 -21.41 -2.21
CA LEU A 161 12.57 -20.55 -2.87
C LEU A 161 12.32 -19.10 -2.51
N PHE A 162 13.32 -18.45 -1.89
CA PHE A 162 13.24 -17.08 -1.43
C PHE A 162 13.98 -16.10 -2.33
N THR A 163 13.45 -14.89 -2.42
CA THR A 163 14.13 -13.74 -3.03
C THR A 163 13.97 -12.53 -2.10
N ALA A 164 15.09 -11.88 -1.80
CA ALA A 164 15.10 -10.62 -1.04
C ALA A 164 15.11 -9.42 -1.98
N ILE A 165 14.27 -8.42 -1.69
CA ILE A 165 14.10 -7.23 -2.54
C ILE A 165 13.67 -6.01 -1.72
N SER A 166 14.17 -4.82 -2.07
CA SER A 166 13.73 -3.52 -1.56
C SER A 166 12.89 -2.78 -2.60
N VAL A 167 11.70 -2.24 -2.21
CA VAL A 167 10.76 -1.51 -3.10
C VAL A 167 9.95 -0.40 -2.36
N PRO A 168 10.50 0.62 -1.75
CA PRO A 168 11.84 0.83 -1.16
C PRO A 168 11.98 0.24 0.24
N ASN A 169 10.95 -0.39 0.80
CA ASN A 169 10.99 -1.10 2.07
C ASN A 169 11.44 -2.56 1.87
N PRO A 170 11.96 -3.23 2.92
CA PRO A 170 12.51 -4.58 2.80
C PRO A 170 11.41 -5.64 2.68
N HIS A 171 11.56 -6.51 1.68
CA HIS A 171 10.70 -7.65 1.43
C HIS A 171 11.51 -8.95 1.26
N LEU A 172 11.01 -10.02 1.85
CA LEU A 172 11.41 -11.39 1.57
C LEU A 172 10.24 -12.12 0.92
N ILE A 173 10.42 -12.57 -0.31
CA ILE A 173 9.38 -13.19 -1.13
C ILE A 173 9.65 -14.68 -1.24
N GLY A 174 8.74 -15.51 -0.75
CA GLY A 174 8.77 -16.96 -0.88
C GLY A 174 7.78 -17.45 -1.94
N ILE A 175 8.26 -18.19 -2.95
CA ILE A 175 7.38 -18.86 -3.91
C ILE A 175 6.95 -20.19 -3.31
N VAL A 176 5.64 -20.39 -3.23
CA VAL A 176 5.05 -21.51 -2.47
C VAL A 176 4.00 -22.24 -3.29
N ASP A 177 3.72 -23.48 -2.87
CA ASP A 177 2.55 -24.21 -3.34
C ASP A 177 1.26 -23.79 -2.59
N LYS A 178 0.13 -24.34 -3.02
CA LYS A 178 -1.19 -24.04 -2.45
C LYS A 178 -1.28 -24.33 -0.95
N TYR A 179 -0.60 -25.38 -0.47
CA TYR A 179 -0.63 -25.78 0.93
C TYR A 179 -0.20 -24.66 1.87
N TYR A 180 0.91 -23.95 1.53
CA TYR A 180 1.39 -22.85 2.36
C TYR A 180 0.49 -21.61 2.33
N ILE A 181 -0.33 -21.45 1.30
CA ILE A 181 -1.35 -20.38 1.26
C ILE A 181 -2.55 -20.77 2.13
N GLU A 182 -2.99 -22.02 2.09
CA GLU A 182 -4.12 -22.49 2.90
C GLU A 182 -3.76 -22.63 4.39
N HIS A 183 -2.48 -22.82 4.72
CA HIS A 183 -1.98 -22.99 6.08
C HIS A 183 -0.96 -21.91 6.44
N SER A 184 -1.40 -20.91 7.21
CA SER A 184 -0.58 -19.73 7.53
C SER A 184 0.49 -19.94 8.61
N SER A 185 0.46 -21.07 9.32
CA SER A 185 1.30 -21.29 10.51
C SER A 185 2.80 -21.18 10.24
N HIS A 186 3.28 -21.75 9.12
CA HIS A 186 4.69 -21.65 8.74
C HIS A 186 5.09 -20.19 8.47
N GLN A 187 4.33 -19.47 7.65
CA GLN A 187 4.61 -18.06 7.36
C GLN A 187 4.58 -17.21 8.62
N HIS A 188 3.58 -17.43 9.50
CA HIS A 188 3.46 -16.72 10.77
C HIS A 188 4.69 -16.95 11.66
N SER A 189 5.10 -18.22 11.84
CA SER A 189 6.26 -18.56 12.65
C SER A 189 7.55 -17.95 12.09
N LEU A 190 7.79 -18.11 10.79
CA LEU A 190 8.97 -17.55 10.12
C LEU A 190 9.00 -16.02 10.19
N ALA A 191 7.87 -15.37 9.92
CA ALA A 191 7.78 -13.91 9.99
C ALA A 191 8.07 -13.37 11.39
N ASN A 192 7.54 -14.02 12.44
CA ASN A 192 7.85 -13.64 13.81
C ASN A 192 9.34 -13.84 14.13
N ASN A 193 9.95 -14.93 13.70
CA ASN A 193 11.39 -15.15 13.91
C ASN A 193 12.24 -14.11 13.19
N LEU A 194 11.85 -13.68 11.99
CA LEU A 194 12.56 -12.67 11.22
C LEU A 194 12.36 -11.24 11.76
N ASN A 195 11.26 -10.97 12.47
CA ASN A 195 10.94 -9.64 12.98
C ASN A 195 11.25 -9.46 14.49
N ASN A 196 11.65 -10.52 15.21
CA ASN A 196 11.96 -10.48 16.63
C ASN A 196 13.45 -10.72 16.88
N ASN A 197 14.26 -9.65 16.78
CA ASN A 197 15.72 -9.69 17.03
C ASN A 197 16.48 -10.71 16.16
N SER A 198 16.11 -10.84 14.90
CA SER A 198 16.77 -11.74 13.96
C SER A 198 18.15 -11.24 13.56
N SER A 199 19.16 -12.11 13.60
CA SER A 199 20.48 -11.82 13.05
C SER A 199 20.45 -11.70 11.51
N TYR A 200 19.43 -12.24 10.84
CA TYR A 200 19.26 -12.17 9.39
C TYR A 200 18.63 -10.85 8.93
N THR A 201 17.72 -10.32 9.70
CA THR A 201 16.94 -9.11 9.41
C THR A 201 16.87 -8.20 10.63
N PRO A 202 17.98 -7.49 10.96
CA PRO A 202 18.05 -6.67 12.19
C PRO A 202 16.92 -5.63 12.31
N ASP A 203 16.50 -5.06 11.17
CA ASP A 203 15.44 -4.07 11.10
C ASP A 203 14.06 -4.68 10.76
N GLY A 204 13.98 -6.03 10.75
CA GLY A 204 12.80 -6.77 10.33
C GLY A 204 12.55 -6.72 8.81
N VAL A 205 11.59 -7.50 8.35
CA VAL A 205 11.25 -7.65 6.92
C VAL A 205 9.76 -7.97 6.73
N ASN A 206 9.17 -7.48 5.62
CA ASN A 206 7.87 -7.93 5.18
C ASN A 206 8.01 -9.30 4.50
N LEU A 207 7.37 -10.32 5.03
CA LEU A 207 7.41 -11.69 4.46
C LEU A 207 6.15 -11.94 3.63
N SER A 208 6.32 -12.15 2.33
CA SER A 208 5.22 -12.51 1.43
C SER A 208 5.36 -13.92 0.88
N TYR A 209 4.26 -14.69 0.92
CA TYR A 209 4.13 -15.95 0.22
C TYR A 209 3.34 -15.74 -1.05
N VAL A 210 3.89 -16.23 -2.16
CA VAL A 210 3.37 -16.05 -3.51
C VAL A 210 3.03 -17.41 -4.11
N TYR A 211 1.78 -17.58 -4.51
CA TYR A 211 1.29 -18.74 -5.24
C TYR A 211 0.92 -18.35 -6.66
N PRO A 212 1.64 -18.82 -7.68
CA PRO A 212 1.30 -18.61 -9.08
C PRO A 212 -0.02 -19.32 -9.43
N LEU A 213 -0.97 -18.56 -10.04
CA LEU A 213 -2.29 -19.09 -10.43
C LEU A 213 -2.36 -19.38 -11.93
N SER A 214 -1.69 -18.55 -12.74
CA SER A 214 -1.64 -18.67 -14.20
C SER A 214 -0.42 -17.90 -14.75
N ASP A 215 -0.30 -17.81 -16.08
CA ASP A 215 0.78 -17.07 -16.74
C ASP A 215 0.78 -15.56 -16.44
N ASN A 216 -0.29 -15.00 -15.87
CA ASN A 216 -0.44 -13.58 -15.56
C ASN A 216 -1.19 -13.29 -14.24
N GLU A 217 -1.39 -14.29 -13.40
CA GLU A 217 -2.10 -14.15 -12.13
C GLU A 217 -1.31 -14.80 -11.00
N ILE A 218 -1.21 -14.11 -9.86
CA ILE A 218 -0.61 -14.64 -8.62
C ILE A 218 -1.51 -14.33 -7.43
N PHE A 219 -1.46 -15.17 -6.40
CA PHE A 219 -2.01 -14.85 -5.09
C PHE A 219 -0.87 -14.55 -4.11
N VAL A 220 -1.04 -13.50 -3.31
CA VAL A 220 -0.03 -13.03 -2.35
C VAL A 220 -0.66 -12.86 -0.98
N ARG A 221 -0.05 -13.46 0.03
CA ARG A 221 -0.33 -13.19 1.44
C ARG A 221 0.91 -12.62 2.09
N THR A 222 0.77 -11.45 2.74
CA THR A 222 1.89 -10.72 3.35
C THR A 222 1.72 -10.65 4.87
N PHE A 223 2.81 -10.92 5.57
CA PHE A 223 3.00 -10.56 6.96
C PHE A 223 3.88 -9.31 6.99
N GLU A 224 3.29 -8.18 7.38
CA GLU A 224 4.00 -6.91 7.42
C GLU A 224 4.74 -6.74 8.75
N ARG A 225 5.95 -6.23 8.65
CA ARG A 225 6.80 -5.86 9.78
C ARG A 225 6.11 -4.87 10.71
N GLY A 226 6.02 -5.21 12.01
CA GLY A 226 5.37 -4.38 13.02
C GLY A 226 3.84 -4.38 13.02
N VAL A 227 3.20 -5.07 12.05
CA VAL A 227 1.73 -5.08 11.90
C VAL A 227 1.16 -6.51 11.98
N GLY A 228 1.76 -7.47 11.27
CA GLY A 228 1.25 -8.83 11.13
C GLY A 228 0.63 -9.09 9.76
N PHE A 229 -0.29 -10.06 9.67
CA PHE A 229 -1.02 -10.31 8.42
C PHE A 229 -1.94 -9.14 8.08
N THR A 230 -1.81 -8.64 6.85
CA THR A 230 -2.63 -7.54 6.32
C THR A 230 -3.41 -7.98 5.10
N ASN A 231 -4.50 -7.26 4.82
CA ASN A 231 -5.34 -7.54 3.66
C ASN A 231 -4.70 -7.14 2.35
N ALA A 232 -3.89 -6.07 2.34
CA ALA A 232 -3.23 -5.57 1.15
C ALA A 232 -2.04 -4.68 1.50
N CYS A 233 -0.86 -5.00 0.95
CA CYS A 233 0.35 -4.19 1.02
C CYS A 233 0.82 -3.89 -0.40
N GLY A 234 0.73 -2.62 -0.83
CA GLY A 234 1.02 -2.23 -2.22
C GLY A 234 2.45 -2.57 -2.67
N THR A 235 3.44 -2.31 -1.82
CA THR A 235 4.85 -2.63 -2.10
C THR A 235 5.09 -4.15 -2.13
N ALA A 236 4.43 -4.92 -1.24
CA ALA A 236 4.52 -6.37 -1.25
C ALA A 236 3.92 -6.98 -2.54
N MET A 237 2.78 -6.44 -3.02
CA MET A 237 2.18 -6.88 -4.29
C MET A 237 3.13 -6.64 -5.45
N THR A 238 3.76 -5.46 -5.50
CA THR A 238 4.67 -5.08 -6.60
C THR A 238 5.98 -5.86 -6.54
N ALA A 239 6.57 -6.04 -5.35
CA ALA A 239 7.74 -6.89 -5.13
C ALA A 239 7.48 -8.34 -5.55
N SER A 240 6.33 -8.89 -5.15
CA SER A 240 5.91 -10.26 -5.49
C SER A 240 5.71 -10.44 -6.99
N ALA A 241 5.09 -9.47 -7.66
CA ALA A 241 4.91 -9.49 -9.11
C ALA A 241 6.26 -9.47 -9.85
N LEU A 242 7.20 -8.61 -9.43
CA LEU A 242 8.53 -8.58 -10.02
C LEU A 242 9.27 -9.90 -9.81
N VAL A 243 9.27 -10.45 -8.60
CA VAL A 243 9.94 -11.72 -8.29
C VAL A 243 9.34 -12.87 -9.11
N ALA A 244 8.01 -12.94 -9.21
CA ALA A 244 7.34 -13.96 -10.02
C ALA A 244 7.68 -13.84 -11.51
N TYR A 245 7.70 -12.63 -12.06
CA TYR A 245 8.04 -12.35 -13.45
C TYR A 245 9.53 -12.66 -13.74
N LYS A 246 10.44 -12.13 -12.92
CA LYS A 246 11.89 -12.31 -13.08
C LYS A 246 12.31 -13.78 -13.05
N ASN A 247 11.65 -14.58 -12.24
CA ASN A 247 11.98 -16.02 -12.07
C ASN A 247 11.08 -16.93 -12.95
N ASN A 248 10.35 -16.37 -13.95
CA ASN A 248 9.52 -17.08 -14.92
C ASN A 248 8.36 -17.90 -14.33
N TYR A 249 7.87 -17.56 -13.14
CA TYR A 249 6.65 -18.14 -12.58
C TYR A 249 5.38 -17.57 -13.26
N VAL A 250 5.48 -16.36 -13.83
CA VAL A 250 4.50 -15.75 -14.73
C VAL A 250 5.20 -15.26 -15.99
N LYS A 251 4.46 -15.15 -17.10
CA LYS A 251 5.03 -14.74 -18.41
C LYS A 251 4.67 -13.31 -18.79
N SER A 252 3.55 -12.80 -18.28
CA SER A 252 3.09 -11.45 -18.58
C SER A 252 3.82 -10.42 -17.70
N SER A 253 4.18 -9.28 -18.28
CA SER A 253 4.68 -8.12 -17.54
C SER A 253 3.57 -7.31 -16.86
N LEU A 254 2.30 -7.54 -17.22
CA LEU A 254 1.12 -7.02 -16.52
C LEU A 254 0.46 -8.16 -15.75
N ILE A 255 0.62 -8.13 -14.43
CA ILE A 255 0.28 -9.24 -13.54
C ILE A 255 -0.90 -8.82 -12.65
N THR A 256 -1.95 -9.64 -12.61
CA THR A 256 -3.01 -9.50 -11.60
C THR A 256 -2.57 -10.16 -10.31
N VAL A 257 -2.53 -9.38 -9.25
CA VAL A 257 -2.11 -9.81 -7.91
C VAL A 257 -3.33 -9.83 -7.00
N TYR A 258 -3.77 -11.02 -6.66
CA TYR A 258 -4.83 -11.23 -5.67
C TYR A 258 -4.26 -11.27 -4.26
N ASN A 259 -5.02 -10.78 -3.30
CA ASN A 259 -4.70 -10.79 -1.88
C ASN A 259 -5.99 -10.93 -1.04
N PRO A 260 -5.92 -11.08 0.28
CA PRO A 260 -7.12 -11.19 1.13
C PRO A 260 -8.09 -9.99 1.02
N GLY A 261 -7.61 -8.80 0.70
CA GLY A 261 -8.42 -7.57 0.56
C GLY A 261 -9.01 -7.33 -0.84
N GLY A 262 -8.61 -8.13 -1.84
CA GLY A 262 -9.08 -7.95 -3.21
C GLY A 262 -8.00 -8.23 -4.25
N PHE A 263 -7.83 -7.33 -5.21
CA PHE A 263 -6.78 -7.44 -6.22
C PHE A 263 -6.29 -6.08 -6.70
N VAL A 264 -5.09 -6.09 -7.25
CA VAL A 264 -4.45 -4.98 -7.98
C VAL A 264 -3.80 -5.54 -9.23
N LYS A 265 -3.41 -4.68 -10.17
CA LYS A 265 -2.47 -5.06 -11.23
C LYS A 265 -1.12 -4.45 -10.95
N CYS A 266 -0.07 -5.19 -11.25
CA CYS A 266 1.31 -4.71 -11.19
C CYS A 266 1.92 -4.80 -12.58
N LYS A 267 2.51 -3.70 -13.07
CA LYS A 267 3.25 -3.68 -14.32
C LYS A 267 4.73 -3.69 -14.02
N VAL A 268 5.45 -4.59 -14.66
CA VAL A 268 6.90 -4.75 -14.57
C VAL A 268 7.50 -4.38 -15.92
N GLU A 269 8.31 -3.32 -15.95
CA GLU A 269 9.04 -2.90 -17.12
C GLU A 269 10.53 -2.91 -16.80
N MET A 270 11.36 -3.21 -17.79
CA MET A 270 12.81 -3.12 -17.68
C MET A 270 13.32 -2.08 -18.66
N CYS A 271 14.01 -1.08 -18.15
CA CYS A 271 14.64 -0.02 -18.95
C CYS A 271 16.07 0.17 -18.47
N ASN A 272 17.05 0.05 -19.37
CA ASN A 272 18.48 0.23 -19.06
C ASN A 272 18.94 -0.57 -17.82
N ASP A 273 18.58 -1.86 -17.75
CA ASP A 273 18.88 -2.78 -16.64
C ASP A 273 18.25 -2.40 -15.29
N LEU A 274 17.38 -1.41 -15.25
CA LEU A 274 16.59 -1.01 -14.08
C LEU A 274 15.13 -1.46 -14.24
N TYR A 275 14.55 -1.92 -13.13
CA TYR A 275 13.13 -2.24 -13.09
C TYR A 275 12.32 -0.99 -12.77
N ASN A 276 11.34 -0.69 -13.62
CA ASN A 276 10.29 0.28 -13.37
C ASN A 276 9.01 -0.50 -13.01
N LEU A 277 8.47 -0.21 -11.84
CA LEU A 277 7.31 -0.92 -11.31
C LEU A 277 6.15 0.05 -11.16
N ARG A 278 4.96 -0.38 -11.59
CA ARG A 278 3.72 0.38 -11.38
C ARG A 278 2.70 -0.47 -10.65
N LEU A 279 2.13 0.11 -9.61
CA LEU A 279 0.99 -0.45 -8.87
C LEU A 279 -0.29 0.19 -9.41
N ILE A 280 -1.18 -0.62 -9.99
CA ILE A 280 -2.41 -0.17 -10.65
C ILE A 280 -3.60 -0.69 -9.86
N GLY A 281 -4.51 0.20 -9.49
CA GLY A 281 -5.68 -0.18 -8.72
C GLY A 281 -6.67 0.97 -8.55
N ASN A 282 -7.75 0.68 -7.85
CA ASN A 282 -8.77 1.69 -7.55
C ASN A 282 -8.24 2.79 -6.63
N ALA A 283 -8.90 3.93 -6.76
CA ALA A 283 -8.87 5.03 -5.80
C ALA A 283 -10.32 5.50 -5.62
N THR A 284 -11.00 4.97 -4.61
CA THR A 284 -12.46 5.09 -4.45
C THR A 284 -12.80 6.10 -3.37
N TYR A 285 -13.66 7.06 -3.65
CA TYR A 285 -14.25 7.94 -2.65
C TYR A 285 -15.26 7.18 -1.80
N VAL A 286 -15.16 7.33 -0.49
CA VAL A 286 -16.09 6.75 0.50
C VAL A 286 -17.03 7.80 1.04
N GLN A 287 -16.46 8.94 1.47
CA GLN A 287 -17.22 10.04 2.09
C GLN A 287 -16.54 11.37 1.81
N GLN A 288 -17.34 12.43 1.86
CA GLN A 288 -16.89 13.82 2.04
C GLN A 288 -17.36 14.30 3.40
N LEU A 289 -16.47 14.94 4.16
CA LEU A 289 -16.79 15.41 5.50
C LEU A 289 -16.15 16.77 5.80
N VAL A 290 -16.74 17.49 6.76
CA VAL A 290 -16.18 18.71 7.34
C VAL A 290 -15.98 18.48 8.84
N VAL A 291 -14.74 18.71 9.28
CA VAL A 291 -14.33 18.61 10.68
C VAL A 291 -14.11 19.99 11.26
N LEU A 292 -14.76 20.27 12.39
CA LEU A 292 -14.51 21.45 13.20
C LEU A 292 -13.37 21.16 14.17
N VAL A 293 -12.36 22.01 14.14
CA VAL A 293 -11.22 21.97 15.06
C VAL A 293 -11.33 23.15 16.02
N ASP A 294 -11.47 22.86 17.31
CA ASP A 294 -11.49 23.86 18.39
C ASP A 294 -10.40 23.48 19.41
N GLN A 295 -9.22 24.07 19.27
CA GLN A 295 -7.99 23.70 19.98
C GLN A 295 -7.63 22.22 19.73
N GLN A 296 -7.87 21.34 20.69
CA GLN A 296 -7.66 19.88 20.58
C GLN A 296 -8.97 19.08 20.54
N ASN A 297 -10.10 19.78 20.40
CA ASN A 297 -11.41 19.13 20.27
C ASN A 297 -11.79 19.05 18.79
N PHE A 298 -12.25 17.88 18.38
CA PHE A 298 -12.67 17.61 17.01
C PHE A 298 -14.13 17.18 16.99
N SER A 299 -14.87 17.61 15.98
CA SER A 299 -16.23 17.15 15.73
C SER A 299 -16.56 17.17 14.25
N ILE A 300 -17.37 16.23 13.78
CA ILE A 300 -17.85 16.21 12.40
C ILE A 300 -19.11 17.09 12.34
N SER A 301 -19.05 18.14 11.50
CA SER A 301 -20.21 19.05 11.26
C SER A 301 -21.01 18.67 10.03
N TYR A 302 -20.38 17.96 9.07
CA TYR A 302 -21.00 17.50 7.84
C TYR A 302 -20.38 16.17 7.41
N CYS A 303 -21.22 15.27 6.90
CA CYS A 303 -20.77 14.01 6.30
C CYS A 303 -21.74 13.58 5.19
N LYS A 304 -21.19 13.24 4.03
CA LYS A 304 -21.94 12.71 2.88
C LYS A 304 -21.25 11.47 2.34
N ASN A 305 -21.97 10.36 2.26
CA ASN A 305 -21.47 9.12 1.69
C ASN A 305 -21.40 9.20 0.15
N SER A 306 -20.42 8.49 -0.42
CA SER A 306 -20.30 8.26 -1.86
C SER A 306 -20.90 6.91 -2.23
N GLU A 307 -21.56 6.84 -3.39
CA GLU A 307 -22.09 5.58 -3.94
C GLU A 307 -20.99 4.70 -4.56
N GLU A 308 -19.79 5.24 -4.81
CA GLU A 308 -18.69 4.51 -5.42
C GLU A 308 -18.26 3.29 -4.61
N VAL A 309 -18.39 3.34 -3.28
CA VAL A 309 -18.03 2.22 -2.42
C VAL A 309 -18.91 0.99 -2.66
N ILE A 310 -20.20 1.21 -2.91
CA ILE A 310 -21.16 0.14 -3.24
C ILE A 310 -20.79 -0.46 -4.60
N THR A 311 -20.56 0.40 -5.60
CA THR A 311 -20.14 -0.02 -6.94
C THR A 311 -18.84 -0.83 -6.89
N TYR A 312 -17.86 -0.41 -6.09
CA TYR A 312 -16.60 -1.13 -5.90
C TYR A 312 -16.82 -2.52 -5.29
N ASP A 313 -17.60 -2.61 -4.22
CA ASP A 313 -17.85 -3.89 -3.54
C ASP A 313 -18.60 -4.87 -4.46
N GLU A 314 -19.64 -4.43 -5.15
CA GLU A 314 -20.37 -5.24 -6.11
C GLU A 314 -19.49 -5.73 -7.27
N SER A 315 -18.65 -4.85 -7.82
CA SER A 315 -17.78 -5.15 -8.97
C SER A 315 -16.61 -6.07 -8.58
N THR A 316 -16.11 -6.01 -7.35
CA THR A 316 -14.97 -6.83 -6.89
C THR A 316 -15.37 -8.19 -6.33
N ASN A 317 -16.60 -8.35 -5.83
CA ASN A 317 -17.08 -9.60 -5.23
C ASN A 317 -16.93 -10.84 -6.13
N PRO A 318 -17.20 -10.80 -7.47
CA PRO A 318 -16.98 -11.96 -8.34
C PRO A 318 -15.53 -12.44 -8.36
N PHE A 319 -14.56 -11.51 -8.34
CA PHE A 319 -13.13 -11.83 -8.33
C PHE A 319 -12.69 -12.42 -7.00
N ILE A 320 -13.13 -11.83 -5.90
CA ILE A 320 -12.87 -12.35 -4.55
C ILE A 320 -13.45 -13.76 -4.40
N ASN A 321 -14.68 -14.00 -4.88
CA ASN A 321 -15.33 -15.31 -4.83
C ASN A 321 -14.64 -16.34 -5.74
N LYS A 322 -14.10 -15.92 -6.91
CA LYS A 322 -13.27 -16.79 -7.75
C LYS A 322 -12.07 -17.30 -6.96
N ILE A 323 -11.35 -16.39 -6.31
CA ILE A 323 -10.15 -16.75 -5.55
C ILE A 323 -10.48 -17.62 -4.34
N LYS A 324 -11.52 -17.30 -3.57
CA LYS A 324 -11.97 -18.14 -2.44
C LYS A 324 -12.37 -19.56 -2.84
N LYS A 325 -12.80 -19.77 -4.09
CA LYS A 325 -13.05 -21.13 -4.63
C LYS A 325 -11.75 -21.85 -5.00
N CYS A 326 -10.73 -21.12 -5.42
CA CYS A 326 -9.44 -21.68 -5.81
C CYS A 326 -8.54 -21.97 -4.60
N ILE A 327 -8.63 -21.15 -3.57
CA ILE A 327 -7.77 -21.18 -2.39
C ILE A 327 -8.63 -20.91 -1.14
N SER A 328 -8.53 -21.81 -0.15
CA SER A 328 -9.11 -21.60 1.19
C SER A 328 -8.07 -20.86 2.04
N TYR A 329 -8.29 -19.57 2.38
CA TYR A 329 -7.35 -18.77 3.19
C TYR A 329 -8.07 -17.96 4.27
#